data_51bc54cfc6842b3edbb488ac3e25a66b
#
_entry.id   51bc54cfc6842b3edbb488ac3e25a66b
#
_cell.length_a   1.000
_cell.length_b   1.000
_cell.length_c   1.000
_cell.angle_alpha   90.00
_cell.angle_beta   90.00
_cell.angle_gamma   90.00
#
_symmetry.space_group_name_H-M   'P 1'
#
loop_
_entity.id
_entity.type
_entity.pdbx_description
1 polymer ?
#
loop_
_entity_poly.entity_id
_entity_poly.type
_entity_poly.pdbx_seq_one_letter_code
_entity_poly.pdbx_strand_id
1 'polypeptide(L)'
;TREFDLTTKQFVKDGFFRAEAKGGLSWIDRDTVYVYTDFGKGSLTSSGYPNIVKEWKRGTPMSAAKTVYEGKPGDMYIAAGHDHTPGYERDFVNRTIAFYNDELYLRGADGSLAKVDAPNSAQKGVHKDWLVLELREPYEAGGKTYKPGSLIATDFNAFMAGKRAFTTLFEPTDNSSLAGYTWTKDYLVLNVMEDVKNRLFVLKPGKMWSKVPFVGAPTIGTVGVGAVDDEDSNAVWLTATDFLTPTTLSIAELGKQPDVLKSNPVFFDGSKSVIEQHFATSKDGTKVPYFLVRPKALAFDGTAPTLLYGYGGFEISMTPGYSGGIGKGWLEKGGVYALANIRGGGEYGPRWHQAALKANRHKAYEDFAAIADDLVARKITSPKHLGTMGGSNGGLLMGNMLTQYPEKFGAIVVQVPLLDMKRYSHLLAGASWMAEYGDPDTSDWSFIRGFSPYHLFDAKKHYPATLFTTSTKDDRVHPAHARKMMALMEAAGKDVRYYENIEGGHGGAANNAQSAHMNALAYTFLWQQLAK
;
A
#
# COMPACT_ATOMS: atom_id res chain seq x y z
N THR A 1 -1.71 0.76 23.96
CA THR A 1 -2.08 -0.68 23.99
C THR A 1 -2.42 -1.08 25.41
N ARG A 2 -3.50 -1.87 25.57
CA ARG A 2 -3.97 -2.36 26.88
C ARG A 2 -4.41 -3.81 26.74
N GLU A 3 -4.10 -4.63 27.74
CA GLU A 3 -4.55 -6.00 27.79
C GLU A 3 -6.05 -6.09 28.06
N PHE A 4 -6.76 -6.90 27.28
CA PHE A 4 -8.19 -7.14 27.39
C PHE A 4 -8.46 -8.64 27.43
N ASP A 5 -9.25 -9.09 28.41
CA ASP A 5 -9.65 -10.48 28.56
C ASP A 5 -10.96 -10.73 27.82
N LEU A 6 -10.92 -11.61 26.80
CA LEU A 6 -12.06 -11.94 25.96
C LEU A 6 -13.14 -12.76 26.71
N THR A 7 -12.75 -13.50 27.75
CA THR A 7 -13.67 -14.32 28.56
C THR A 7 -14.50 -13.43 29.48
N THR A 8 -13.83 -12.56 30.23
CA THR A 8 -14.50 -11.64 31.15
C THR A 8 -15.04 -10.40 30.46
N LYS A 9 -14.58 -10.12 29.21
CA LYS A 9 -14.90 -8.93 28.41
C LYS A 9 -14.54 -7.63 29.13
N GLN A 10 -13.40 -7.64 29.82
CA GLN A 10 -12.89 -6.50 30.60
C GLN A 10 -11.41 -6.26 30.34
N PHE A 11 -10.97 -5.02 30.54
CA PHE A 11 -9.55 -4.73 30.62
C PHE A 11 -8.94 -5.38 31.86
N VAL A 12 -7.80 -6.07 31.67
CA VAL A 12 -7.10 -6.73 32.77
C VAL A 12 -6.54 -5.67 33.72
N LYS A 13 -6.90 -5.77 35.01
CA LYS A 13 -6.32 -4.92 36.04
C LYS A 13 -4.85 -5.29 36.20
N ASP A 14 -3.97 -4.29 36.17
CA ASP A 14 -2.52 -4.47 36.25
C ASP A 14 -1.93 -5.37 35.11
N GLY A 15 -2.67 -5.46 33.98
CA GLY A 15 -2.23 -6.12 32.76
C GLY A 15 -1.18 -5.31 32.00
N PHE A 16 -0.70 -5.85 30.89
CA PHE A 16 0.25 -5.13 30.03
C PHE A 16 -0.35 -3.83 29.52
N PHE A 17 0.40 -2.75 29.70
CA PHE A 17 0.04 -1.42 29.23
C PHE A 17 1.24 -0.76 28.52
N ARG A 18 1.02 -0.25 27.32
CA ARG A 18 1.97 0.54 26.57
C ARG A 18 1.34 1.89 26.21
N ALA A 19 2.03 2.98 26.56
CA ALA A 19 1.60 4.34 26.21
C ALA A 19 1.52 4.54 24.69
N GLU A 20 0.85 5.60 24.28
CA GLU A 20 0.74 5.97 22.86
C GLU A 20 2.13 6.25 22.28
N ALA A 21 2.54 5.43 21.34
CA ALA A 21 3.77 5.56 20.57
C ALA A 21 3.72 4.61 19.37
N LYS A 22 4.57 4.83 18.36
CA LYS A 22 4.80 3.84 17.30
C LYS A 22 5.38 2.58 17.92
N GLY A 23 4.95 1.40 17.45
CA GLY A 23 5.43 0.12 17.93
C GLY A 23 4.33 -0.90 18.19
N GLY A 24 4.62 -1.92 18.97
CA GLY A 24 3.70 -3.00 19.26
C GLY A 24 4.08 -3.85 20.45
N LEU A 25 3.19 -4.80 20.73
CA LEU A 25 3.37 -5.93 21.65
C LEU A 25 3.08 -7.22 20.86
N SER A 26 3.85 -8.27 21.14
CA SER A 26 3.61 -9.61 20.61
C SER A 26 3.72 -10.61 21.77
N TRP A 27 2.70 -11.47 21.91
CA TRP A 27 2.70 -12.50 22.95
C TRP A 27 3.79 -13.54 22.71
N ILE A 28 4.52 -13.92 23.76
CA ILE A 28 5.37 -15.12 23.80
C ILE A 28 4.61 -16.22 24.52
N ASP A 29 4.08 -15.88 25.70
CA ASP A 29 3.20 -16.71 26.51
C ASP A 29 2.27 -15.82 27.33
N ARG A 30 1.48 -16.42 28.23
CA ARG A 30 0.53 -15.67 29.07
C ARG A 30 1.19 -14.56 29.90
N ASP A 31 2.43 -14.72 30.29
CA ASP A 31 3.12 -13.85 31.26
C ASP A 31 4.33 -13.11 30.66
N THR A 32 4.55 -13.28 29.37
CA THR A 32 5.69 -12.68 28.68
C THR A 32 5.30 -12.14 27.30
N VAL A 33 5.78 -10.94 26.96
CA VAL A 33 5.57 -10.32 25.65
C VAL A 33 6.88 -9.79 25.08
N TYR A 34 6.99 -9.76 23.76
CA TYR A 34 7.89 -8.83 23.10
C TYR A 34 7.28 -7.46 23.10
N VAL A 35 8.05 -6.43 23.42
CA VAL A 35 7.65 -5.02 23.34
C VAL A 35 8.69 -4.24 22.54
N TYR A 36 8.21 -3.45 21.60
CA TYR A 36 9.01 -2.54 20.78
C TYR A 36 8.25 -1.22 20.67
N THR A 37 8.87 -0.15 21.16
CA THR A 37 8.21 1.15 21.33
C THR A 37 9.25 2.25 21.56
N ASP A 38 8.79 3.46 21.87
CA ASP A 38 9.63 4.52 22.41
C ASP A 38 9.94 4.24 23.89
N PHE A 39 11.19 3.89 24.18
CA PHE A 39 11.72 3.72 25.54
C PHE A 39 12.48 4.96 26.04
N GLY A 40 12.40 6.07 25.34
CA GLY A 40 13.13 7.30 25.63
C GLY A 40 14.31 7.55 24.68
N LYS A 41 15.19 8.47 25.04
CA LYS A 41 16.27 8.96 24.18
C LYS A 41 17.12 7.80 23.62
N GLY A 42 17.27 7.76 22.30
CA GLY A 42 18.08 6.77 21.57
C GLY A 42 17.37 5.46 21.25
N SER A 43 16.10 5.28 21.65
CA SER A 43 15.33 4.06 21.39
C SER A 43 14.59 4.03 20.06
N LEU A 44 14.60 5.13 19.30
CA LEU A 44 13.96 5.23 18.01
C LEU A 44 14.97 5.36 16.86
N THR A 45 14.59 4.92 15.68
CA THR A 45 15.32 5.14 14.44
C THR A 45 15.22 6.60 13.98
N SER A 46 15.99 6.99 12.98
CA SER A 46 15.93 8.33 12.38
C SER A 46 14.56 8.65 11.77
N SER A 47 13.75 7.63 11.47
CA SER A 47 12.37 7.78 10.96
C SER A 47 11.31 7.81 12.07
N GLY A 48 11.73 7.73 13.34
CA GLY A 48 10.83 7.74 14.50
C GLY A 48 10.11 6.42 14.76
N TYR A 49 10.60 5.30 14.24
CA TYR A 49 10.11 3.95 14.55
C TYR A 49 10.95 3.27 15.62
N PRO A 50 10.46 2.21 16.29
CA PRO A 50 11.22 1.48 17.29
C PRO A 50 12.54 0.93 16.74
N ASN A 51 13.64 1.16 17.47
CA ASN A 51 14.97 0.64 17.17
C ASN A 51 15.37 -0.53 18.09
N ILE A 52 14.59 -0.77 19.14
CA ILE A 52 14.87 -1.78 20.17
C ILE A 52 13.64 -2.63 20.38
N VAL A 53 13.82 -3.95 20.46
CA VAL A 53 12.82 -4.89 20.97
C VAL A 53 13.29 -5.51 22.26
N LYS A 54 12.38 -5.60 23.23
CA LYS A 54 12.64 -6.16 24.56
C LYS A 54 11.66 -7.28 24.87
N GLU A 55 12.08 -8.21 25.75
CA GLU A 55 11.24 -9.20 26.40
C GLU A 55 10.79 -8.64 27.76
N TRP A 56 9.47 -8.55 27.95
CA TRP A 56 8.87 -7.96 29.14
C TRP A 56 7.97 -8.96 29.86
N LYS A 57 8.22 -9.15 31.15
CA LYS A 57 7.48 -10.08 32.01
C LYS A 57 6.35 -9.38 32.76
N ARG A 58 5.22 -10.06 32.87
CA ARG A 58 4.06 -9.63 33.65
C ARG A 58 4.47 -9.28 35.08
N GLY A 59 3.83 -8.26 35.66
CA GLY A 59 4.09 -7.82 37.04
C GLY A 59 5.39 -7.08 37.24
N THR A 60 6.20 -6.85 36.19
CA THR A 60 7.41 -6.03 36.27
C THR A 60 7.20 -4.70 35.53
N PRO A 61 7.89 -3.61 35.94
CA PRO A 61 7.84 -2.38 35.18
C PRO A 61 8.53 -2.57 33.81
N MET A 62 8.06 -1.87 32.78
CA MET A 62 8.64 -1.94 31.43
C MET A 62 10.12 -1.59 31.39
N SER A 63 10.61 -0.75 32.33
CA SER A 63 12.02 -0.43 32.47
C SER A 63 12.91 -1.63 32.83
N ALA A 64 12.33 -2.70 33.41
CA ALA A 64 13.01 -3.95 33.72
C ALA A 64 13.02 -4.96 32.56
N ALA A 65 12.36 -4.64 31.45
CA ALA A 65 12.34 -5.51 30.27
C ALA A 65 13.76 -5.68 29.67
N LYS A 66 14.07 -6.92 29.29
CA LYS A 66 15.40 -7.29 28.79
C LYS A 66 15.50 -7.03 27.28
N THR A 67 16.55 -6.36 26.83
CA THR A 67 16.81 -6.15 25.41
C THR A 67 17.07 -7.50 24.72
N VAL A 68 16.33 -7.74 23.64
CA VAL A 68 16.47 -8.91 22.76
C VAL A 68 17.32 -8.56 21.56
N TYR A 69 17.03 -7.39 20.96
CA TYR A 69 17.76 -6.88 19.80
C TYR A 69 17.72 -5.35 19.76
N GLU A 70 18.83 -4.76 19.35
CA GLU A 70 18.95 -3.33 19.08
C GLU A 70 19.51 -3.14 17.67
N GLY A 71 18.79 -2.38 16.85
CA GLY A 71 19.19 -2.03 15.49
C GLY A 71 20.14 -0.84 15.44
N LYS A 72 20.39 -0.37 14.22
CA LYS A 72 21.18 0.84 13.96
C LYS A 72 20.24 2.05 13.84
N PRO A 73 20.70 3.28 14.15
CA PRO A 73 19.86 4.49 13.99
C PRO A 73 19.31 4.70 12.58
N GLY A 74 20.02 4.24 11.54
CA GLY A 74 19.60 4.31 10.15
C GLY A 74 18.67 3.17 9.70
N ASP A 75 18.41 2.17 10.54
CA ASP A 75 17.43 1.13 10.23
C ASP A 75 16.02 1.74 10.25
N MET A 76 15.09 1.10 9.58
CA MET A 76 13.72 1.58 9.53
C MET A 76 12.92 1.15 10.75
N TYR A 77 13.00 -0.14 11.16
CA TYR A 77 12.12 -0.68 12.18
C TYR A 77 12.64 -2.01 12.74
N ILE A 78 12.51 -2.22 14.06
CA ILE A 78 12.85 -3.48 14.72
C ILE A 78 11.60 -4.04 15.41
N ALA A 79 11.34 -5.32 15.22
CA ALA A 79 10.23 -6.05 15.85
C ALA A 79 10.64 -7.49 16.18
N ALA A 80 9.87 -8.15 17.03
CA ALA A 80 9.96 -9.59 17.27
C ALA A 80 8.57 -10.20 17.43
N GLY A 81 8.45 -11.49 17.16
CA GLY A 81 7.24 -12.26 17.32
C GLY A 81 7.53 -13.70 17.67
N HIS A 82 6.52 -14.36 18.23
CA HIS A 82 6.51 -15.78 18.55
C HIS A 82 5.48 -16.48 17.66
N ASP A 83 5.89 -17.56 17.01
CA ASP A 83 5.01 -18.47 16.29
C ASP A 83 4.42 -19.47 17.29
N HIS A 84 3.12 -19.44 17.48
CA HIS A 84 2.38 -20.30 18.42
C HIS A 84 1.91 -21.62 17.80
N THR A 85 2.22 -21.87 16.52
CA THR A 85 1.77 -23.10 15.84
C THR A 85 2.26 -24.35 16.58
N PRO A 86 1.36 -25.22 17.08
CA PRO A 86 1.76 -26.38 17.88
C PRO A 86 2.76 -27.28 17.18
N GLY A 87 3.90 -27.54 17.85
CA GLY A 87 5.02 -28.32 17.32
C GLY A 87 5.97 -27.55 16.40
N TYR A 88 5.71 -26.25 16.19
CA TYR A 88 6.53 -25.35 15.37
C TYR A 88 6.83 -24.04 16.08
N GLU A 89 6.71 -24.02 17.39
CA GLU A 89 6.93 -22.81 18.20
C GLU A 89 8.33 -22.25 17.94
N ARG A 90 8.39 -21.00 17.52
CA ARG A 90 9.64 -20.32 17.15
C ARG A 90 9.56 -18.83 17.48
N ASP A 91 10.70 -18.29 17.87
CA ASP A 91 10.87 -16.85 18.07
C ASP A 91 11.63 -16.24 16.92
N PHE A 92 11.11 -15.15 16.39
CA PHE A 92 11.75 -14.43 15.29
C PHE A 92 12.00 -12.97 15.67
N VAL A 93 13.15 -12.45 15.24
CA VAL A 93 13.47 -11.02 15.26
C VAL A 93 13.53 -10.54 13.81
N ASN A 94 12.82 -9.48 13.52
CA ASN A 94 12.85 -8.81 12.21
C ASN A 94 13.58 -7.47 12.34
N ARG A 95 14.61 -7.28 11.53
CA ARG A 95 15.31 -6.02 11.33
C ARG A 95 14.96 -5.46 9.97
N THR A 96 14.05 -4.50 9.90
CA THR A 96 13.76 -3.77 8.68
C THR A 96 14.79 -2.66 8.50
N ILE A 97 15.63 -2.79 7.50
CA ILE A 97 16.69 -1.84 7.16
C ILE A 97 16.11 -0.69 6.33
N ALA A 98 15.27 -1.03 5.34
CA ALA A 98 14.57 -0.10 4.46
C ALA A 98 13.26 -0.73 3.99
N PHE A 99 12.40 -0.03 3.23
CA PHE A 99 11.09 -0.51 2.81
C PHE A 99 11.09 -1.89 2.14
N TYR A 100 12.16 -2.22 1.41
CA TYR A 100 12.27 -3.49 0.67
C TYR A 100 13.54 -4.24 1.03
N ASN A 101 13.98 -4.09 2.25
CA ASN A 101 15.24 -4.66 2.72
C ASN A 101 15.13 -4.99 4.20
N ASP A 102 15.04 -6.28 4.52
CA ASP A 102 14.94 -6.77 5.89
C ASP A 102 15.78 -8.01 6.13
N GLU A 103 16.14 -8.23 7.37
CA GLU A 103 16.79 -9.44 7.88
C GLU A 103 15.86 -10.12 8.88
N LEU A 104 15.70 -11.42 8.74
CA LEU A 104 14.97 -12.26 9.69
C LEU A 104 15.93 -13.13 10.45
N TYR A 105 15.79 -13.17 11.78
CA TYR A 105 16.61 -13.99 12.67
C TYR A 105 15.71 -14.96 13.44
N LEU A 106 16.09 -16.24 13.46
CA LEU A 106 15.55 -17.23 14.38
C LEU A 106 16.27 -17.05 15.73
N ARG A 107 15.51 -16.87 16.81
CA ARG A 107 16.04 -16.75 18.17
C ARG A 107 16.05 -18.11 18.86
N GLY A 108 17.20 -18.56 19.30
CA GLY A 108 17.35 -19.76 20.12
C GLY A 108 16.88 -19.57 21.57
N ALA A 109 16.61 -20.66 22.27
CA ALA A 109 16.24 -20.65 23.70
C ALA A 109 17.32 -20.03 24.60
N ASP A 110 18.57 -20.07 24.18
CA ASP A 110 19.72 -19.43 24.86
C ASP A 110 19.84 -17.93 24.54
N GLY A 111 18.92 -17.39 23.69
CA GLY A 111 18.93 -16.00 23.22
C GLY A 111 19.83 -15.76 22.01
N SER A 112 20.50 -16.78 21.47
CA SER A 112 21.29 -16.67 20.26
C SER A 112 20.40 -16.32 19.06
N LEU A 113 20.96 -15.62 18.05
CA LEU A 113 20.25 -15.23 16.85
C LEU A 113 20.92 -15.85 15.61
N ALA A 114 20.18 -16.71 14.91
CA ALA A 114 20.60 -17.31 13.64
C ALA A 114 19.90 -16.61 12.49
N LYS A 115 20.66 -15.95 11.61
CA LYS A 115 20.09 -15.28 10.42
C LYS A 115 19.50 -16.31 9.46
N VAL A 116 18.28 -16.04 8.97
CA VAL A 116 17.71 -16.72 7.81
C VAL A 116 18.40 -16.14 6.57
N ASP A 117 19.37 -16.87 6.03
CA ASP A 117 20.28 -16.41 4.98
C ASP A 117 19.61 -16.40 3.58
N ALA A 118 18.52 -15.63 3.47
CA ALA A 118 17.79 -15.32 2.25
C ALA A 118 18.12 -13.89 1.79
N PRO A 119 17.86 -13.53 0.51
CA PRO A 119 18.06 -12.15 0.06
C PRO A 119 17.30 -11.16 0.94
N ASN A 120 17.97 -10.08 1.34
CA ASN A 120 17.34 -9.05 2.18
C ASN A 120 16.13 -8.40 1.48
N SER A 121 16.15 -8.31 0.14
CA SER A 121 15.04 -7.79 -0.66
C SER A 121 13.84 -8.73 -0.79
N ALA A 122 13.99 -10.02 -0.44
CA ALA A 122 12.89 -10.98 -0.48
C ALA A 122 12.03 -10.89 0.78
N GLN A 123 10.70 -10.95 0.62
CA GLN A 123 9.81 -11.20 1.76
C GLN A 123 9.92 -12.65 2.20
N LYS A 124 10.06 -12.87 3.49
CA LYS A 124 10.30 -14.18 4.11
C LYS A 124 9.11 -14.58 4.96
N GLY A 125 8.43 -15.65 4.59
CA GLY A 125 7.36 -16.25 5.38
C GLY A 125 7.76 -17.65 5.86
N VAL A 126 7.61 -17.91 7.15
CA VAL A 126 7.82 -19.25 7.75
C VAL A 126 6.47 -19.76 8.24
N HIS A 127 6.08 -20.95 7.81
CA HIS A 127 4.87 -21.62 8.28
C HIS A 127 5.12 -23.13 8.36
N LYS A 128 5.00 -23.68 9.55
CA LYS A 128 5.30 -25.08 9.85
C LYS A 128 6.69 -25.47 9.33
N ASP A 129 6.78 -26.45 8.41
CA ASP A 129 8.05 -26.88 7.80
C ASP A 129 8.54 -25.95 6.68
N TRP A 130 7.77 -24.99 6.23
CA TRP A 130 8.02 -24.26 5.00
C TRP A 130 8.60 -22.88 5.23
N LEU A 131 9.69 -22.57 4.51
CA LEU A 131 10.13 -21.21 4.22
C LEU A 131 9.63 -20.84 2.82
N VAL A 132 8.93 -19.73 2.72
CA VAL A 132 8.45 -19.17 1.45
C VAL A 132 9.13 -17.82 1.23
N LEU A 133 9.68 -17.61 0.04
CA LEU A 133 10.31 -16.36 -0.36
C LEU A 133 9.54 -15.74 -1.52
N GLU A 134 9.09 -14.50 -1.35
CA GLU A 134 8.61 -13.66 -2.42
C GLU A 134 9.77 -12.77 -2.90
N LEU A 135 10.21 -12.98 -4.13
CA LEU A 135 11.43 -12.38 -4.65
C LEU A 135 11.16 -11.00 -5.27
N ARG A 136 12.01 -10.04 -4.99
CA ARG A 136 11.99 -8.72 -5.65
C ARG A 136 13.08 -8.54 -6.68
N GLU A 137 14.13 -9.35 -6.60
CA GLU A 137 15.30 -9.36 -7.48
C GLU A 137 15.56 -10.77 -7.99
N PRO A 138 16.34 -10.94 -9.07
CA PRO A 138 16.79 -12.27 -9.49
C PRO A 138 17.52 -12.97 -8.34
N TYR A 139 17.19 -14.22 -8.08
CA TYR A 139 17.85 -15.00 -7.03
C TYR A 139 18.43 -16.29 -7.60
N GLU A 140 19.74 -16.47 -7.43
CA GLU A 140 20.45 -17.67 -7.82
C GLU A 140 20.60 -18.62 -6.64
N ALA A 141 20.00 -19.80 -6.72
CA ALA A 141 20.06 -20.80 -5.67
C ALA A 141 19.91 -22.22 -6.26
N GLY A 142 20.69 -23.18 -5.75
CA GLY A 142 20.62 -24.59 -6.19
C GLY A 142 20.87 -24.79 -7.68
N GLY A 143 21.68 -23.94 -8.31
CA GLY A 143 21.98 -24.01 -9.75
C GLY A 143 20.86 -23.49 -10.67
N LYS A 144 19.87 -22.79 -10.13
CA LYS A 144 18.74 -22.19 -10.86
C LYS A 144 18.62 -20.71 -10.53
N THR A 145 18.27 -19.90 -11.55
CA THR A 145 17.92 -18.48 -11.38
C THR A 145 16.40 -18.35 -11.32
N TYR A 146 15.89 -17.72 -10.24
CA TYR A 146 14.48 -17.41 -10.04
C TYR A 146 14.21 -15.96 -10.39
N LYS A 147 13.10 -15.68 -11.08
CA LYS A 147 12.75 -14.33 -11.55
C LYS A 147 12.25 -13.43 -10.41
N PRO A 148 12.44 -12.10 -10.50
CA PRO A 148 11.75 -11.15 -9.63
C PRO A 148 10.23 -11.34 -9.69
N GLY A 149 9.54 -11.25 -8.54
CA GLY A 149 8.10 -11.47 -8.43
C GLY A 149 7.70 -12.95 -8.29
N SER A 150 8.66 -13.89 -8.33
CA SER A 150 8.37 -15.30 -8.07
C SER A 150 8.13 -15.57 -6.59
N LEU A 151 7.26 -16.54 -6.31
CA LEU A 151 7.09 -17.16 -5.01
C LEU A 151 7.73 -18.53 -5.03
N ILE A 152 8.71 -18.78 -4.18
CA ILE A 152 9.44 -20.04 -4.07
C ILE A 152 9.38 -20.60 -2.66
N ALA A 153 9.36 -21.91 -2.50
CA ALA A 153 9.28 -22.58 -1.19
C ALA A 153 10.37 -23.64 -1.02
N THR A 154 10.83 -23.79 0.22
CA THR A 154 11.75 -24.84 0.64
C THR A 154 11.44 -25.29 2.06
N ASP A 155 11.97 -26.45 2.48
CA ASP A 155 11.96 -26.85 3.87
C ASP A 155 12.81 -25.89 4.73
N PHE A 156 12.23 -25.34 5.79
CA PHE A 156 12.88 -24.32 6.62
C PHE A 156 14.13 -24.86 7.33
N ASN A 157 14.04 -26.05 7.92
CA ASN A 157 15.16 -26.63 8.65
C ASN A 157 16.31 -27.00 7.71
N ALA A 158 15.98 -27.54 6.53
CA ALA A 158 16.98 -27.83 5.50
C ALA A 158 17.66 -26.54 5.00
N PHE A 159 16.89 -25.46 4.85
CA PHE A 159 17.44 -24.16 4.48
C PHE A 159 18.39 -23.61 5.54
N MET A 160 17.99 -23.67 6.82
CA MET A 160 18.86 -23.26 7.94
C MET A 160 20.12 -24.11 8.03
N ALA A 161 20.07 -25.36 7.59
CA ALA A 161 21.24 -26.26 7.46
C ALA A 161 22.07 -26.04 6.17
N GLY A 162 21.77 -24.99 5.38
CA GLY A 162 22.55 -24.59 4.20
C GLY A 162 22.07 -25.15 2.87
N LYS A 163 20.98 -25.96 2.82
CA LYS A 163 20.40 -26.42 1.55
C LYS A 163 19.70 -25.29 0.84
N ARG A 164 19.75 -25.31 -0.51
CA ARG A 164 19.19 -24.24 -1.38
C ARG A 164 18.35 -24.83 -2.52
N ALA A 165 17.57 -25.88 -2.23
CA ALA A 165 16.65 -26.48 -3.19
C ALA A 165 15.25 -25.88 -3.01
N PHE A 166 14.71 -25.21 -4.03
CA PHE A 166 13.40 -24.56 -3.97
C PHE A 166 12.44 -25.12 -5.01
N THR A 167 11.15 -25.12 -4.65
CA THR A 167 10.03 -25.34 -5.58
C THR A 167 9.43 -23.97 -5.93
N THR A 168 9.21 -23.72 -7.22
CA THR A 168 8.49 -22.52 -7.68
C THR A 168 6.99 -22.72 -7.53
N LEU A 169 6.34 -21.90 -6.69
CA LEU A 169 4.90 -21.91 -6.46
C LEU A 169 4.17 -20.96 -7.42
N PHE A 170 4.82 -19.85 -7.76
CA PHE A 170 4.36 -18.87 -8.73
C PHE A 170 5.57 -18.27 -9.47
N GLU A 171 5.44 -18.10 -10.77
CA GLU A 171 6.37 -17.34 -11.60
C GLU A 171 5.58 -16.29 -12.39
N PRO A 172 5.94 -14.99 -12.35
CA PRO A 172 5.22 -13.95 -13.05
C PRO A 172 5.40 -14.05 -14.57
N THR A 173 4.39 -13.61 -15.30
CA THR A 173 4.41 -13.35 -16.75
C THR A 173 4.36 -11.83 -17.00
N ASP A 174 4.31 -11.43 -18.27
CA ASP A 174 4.25 -10.01 -18.63
C ASP A 174 2.99 -9.31 -18.12
N ASN A 175 1.90 -10.04 -17.94
CA ASN A 175 0.62 -9.51 -17.49
C ASN A 175 0.15 -10.08 -16.14
N SER A 176 0.98 -10.85 -15.43
CA SER A 176 0.63 -11.42 -14.14
C SER A 176 1.61 -11.08 -13.02
N SER A 177 1.09 -10.95 -11.81
CA SER A 177 1.84 -10.72 -10.58
C SER A 177 1.20 -11.43 -9.40
N LEU A 178 1.97 -11.64 -8.33
CA LEU A 178 1.43 -12.15 -7.07
C LEU A 178 0.79 -10.99 -6.30
N ALA A 179 -0.51 -11.11 -5.99
CA ALA A 179 -1.19 -10.16 -5.10
C ALA A 179 -1.02 -10.54 -3.62
N GLY A 180 -0.74 -11.81 -3.34
CA GLY A 180 -0.50 -12.33 -2.01
C GLY A 180 -0.80 -13.82 -1.91
N TYR A 181 -0.64 -14.35 -0.71
CA TYR A 181 -0.98 -15.74 -0.41
C TYR A 181 -1.44 -15.86 1.05
N THR A 182 -2.18 -16.93 1.37
CA THR A 182 -2.55 -17.26 2.74
C THR A 182 -2.43 -18.76 2.98
N TRP A 183 -1.94 -19.12 4.17
CA TRP A 183 -1.93 -20.50 4.63
C TRP A 183 -3.27 -20.85 5.26
N THR A 184 -3.69 -22.09 5.08
CA THR A 184 -4.71 -22.78 5.87
C THR A 184 -4.06 -23.97 6.53
N LYS A 185 -4.82 -24.76 7.30
CA LYS A 185 -4.29 -25.94 7.97
C LYS A 185 -3.40 -26.83 7.08
N ASP A 186 -3.85 -27.15 5.87
CA ASP A 186 -3.19 -28.12 4.98
C ASP A 186 -2.81 -27.55 3.61
N TYR A 187 -3.16 -26.28 3.30
CA TYR A 187 -2.99 -25.72 1.96
C TYR A 187 -2.41 -24.32 1.99
N LEU A 188 -1.89 -23.91 0.85
CA LEU A 188 -1.54 -22.52 0.54
C LEU A 188 -2.50 -22.02 -0.55
N VAL A 189 -3.18 -20.91 -0.30
CA VAL A 189 -4.02 -20.25 -1.30
C VAL A 189 -3.24 -19.07 -1.90
N LEU A 190 -3.04 -19.10 -3.22
CA LEU A 190 -2.43 -17.99 -3.96
C LEU A 190 -3.51 -17.06 -4.49
N ASN A 191 -3.25 -15.77 -4.38
CA ASN A 191 -3.98 -14.70 -5.05
C ASN A 191 -3.07 -14.10 -6.11
N VAL A 192 -3.39 -14.30 -7.37
CA VAL A 192 -2.64 -13.83 -8.54
C VAL A 192 -3.44 -12.73 -9.23
N MET A 193 -2.81 -11.65 -9.66
CA MET A 193 -3.41 -10.66 -10.55
C MET A 193 -2.98 -10.92 -12.00
N GLU A 194 -3.96 -10.95 -12.91
CA GLU A 194 -3.76 -10.93 -14.36
C GLU A 194 -4.44 -9.68 -14.91
N ASP A 195 -3.65 -8.74 -15.46
CA ASP A 195 -4.14 -7.43 -15.87
C ASP A 195 -5.03 -6.76 -14.80
N VAL A 196 -4.52 -6.75 -13.55
CA VAL A 196 -5.17 -6.15 -12.37
C VAL A 196 -6.50 -6.84 -11.97
N LYS A 197 -6.72 -8.08 -12.36
CA LYS A 197 -7.89 -8.91 -11.98
C LYS A 197 -7.42 -10.14 -11.23
N ASN A 198 -8.06 -10.44 -10.10
CA ASN A 198 -7.66 -11.52 -9.23
C ASN A 198 -8.03 -12.91 -9.78
N ARG A 199 -7.12 -13.86 -9.58
CA ARG A 199 -7.29 -15.31 -9.80
C ARG A 199 -6.79 -16.05 -8.58
N LEU A 200 -7.60 -16.93 -8.01
CA LEU A 200 -7.24 -17.71 -6.85
C LEU A 200 -6.88 -19.15 -7.22
N PHE A 201 -5.83 -19.67 -6.58
CA PHE A 201 -5.39 -21.04 -6.75
C PHE A 201 -5.15 -21.67 -5.38
N VAL A 202 -5.45 -22.98 -5.26
CA VAL A 202 -5.18 -23.78 -4.06
C VAL A 202 -3.98 -24.67 -4.34
N LEU A 203 -2.97 -24.61 -3.49
CA LEU A 203 -1.77 -25.42 -3.55
C LEU A 203 -1.73 -26.36 -2.35
N LYS A 204 -1.42 -27.64 -2.60
CA LYS A 204 -1.17 -28.61 -1.52
C LYS A 204 0.33 -28.82 -1.37
N PRO A 205 0.91 -28.52 -0.18
CA PRO A 205 2.31 -28.78 0.12
C PRO A 205 2.65 -30.27 0.02
N GLY A 206 3.88 -30.57 -0.41
CA GLY A 206 4.39 -31.93 -0.49
C GLY A 206 5.73 -31.99 -1.23
N LYS A 207 6.27 -33.20 -1.45
CA LYS A 207 7.48 -33.37 -2.28
C LYS A 207 7.31 -32.77 -3.67
N MET A 208 6.13 -32.90 -4.24
CA MET A 208 5.66 -32.16 -5.41
C MET A 208 4.40 -31.41 -5.02
N TRP A 209 4.44 -30.10 -5.12
CA TRP A 209 3.30 -29.26 -4.86
C TRP A 209 2.26 -29.43 -5.98
N SER A 210 1.01 -29.70 -5.62
CA SER A 210 -0.08 -29.64 -6.59
C SER A 210 -0.72 -28.26 -6.60
N LYS A 211 -1.25 -27.82 -7.73
CA LYS A 211 -1.92 -26.51 -7.90
C LYS A 211 -3.21 -26.71 -8.69
N VAL A 212 -4.32 -26.25 -8.14
CA VAL A 212 -5.63 -26.27 -8.79
C VAL A 212 -6.32 -24.93 -8.68
N PRO A 213 -7.20 -24.54 -9.62
CA PRO A 213 -8.03 -23.34 -9.47
C PRO A 213 -8.89 -23.41 -8.21
N PHE A 214 -9.14 -22.28 -7.58
CA PHE A 214 -10.06 -22.18 -6.44
C PHE A 214 -11.51 -22.35 -6.93
N VAL A 215 -12.26 -23.27 -6.32
CA VAL A 215 -13.65 -23.55 -6.71
C VAL A 215 -14.56 -22.39 -6.28
N GLY A 216 -15.32 -21.85 -7.21
CA GLY A 216 -16.28 -20.78 -6.94
C GLY A 216 -15.65 -19.42 -6.60
N ALA A 217 -14.38 -19.19 -6.97
CA ALA A 217 -13.76 -17.88 -6.78
C ALA A 217 -14.59 -16.77 -7.44
N PRO A 218 -14.85 -15.65 -6.75
CA PRO A 218 -15.49 -14.50 -7.37
C PRO A 218 -14.69 -14.01 -8.59
N THR A 219 -15.40 -13.59 -9.64
CA THR A 219 -14.80 -13.14 -10.91
C THR A 219 -14.92 -11.62 -11.12
N ILE A 220 -15.42 -10.89 -10.12
CA ILE A 220 -15.59 -9.43 -10.18
C ILE A 220 -14.42 -8.71 -9.50
N GLY A 221 -14.00 -7.60 -10.09
CA GLY A 221 -13.15 -6.57 -9.47
C GLY A 221 -11.96 -7.12 -8.69
N THR A 222 -11.93 -6.78 -7.43
CA THR A 222 -10.90 -7.16 -6.46
C THR A 222 -11.40 -8.26 -5.54
N VAL A 223 -10.60 -9.31 -5.39
CA VAL A 223 -10.88 -10.44 -4.50
C VAL A 223 -9.77 -10.56 -3.47
N GLY A 224 -10.14 -10.52 -2.19
CA GLY A 224 -9.27 -10.85 -1.08
C GLY A 224 -9.55 -12.25 -0.56
N VAL A 225 -8.53 -12.94 -0.05
CA VAL A 225 -8.64 -14.25 0.60
C VAL A 225 -7.81 -14.26 1.87
N GLY A 226 -8.35 -14.82 2.95
CA GLY A 226 -7.65 -14.99 4.22
C GLY A 226 -8.15 -16.26 4.93
N ALA A 227 -7.27 -16.95 5.64
CA ALA A 227 -7.68 -18.13 6.42
C ALA A 227 -8.67 -17.74 7.54
N VAL A 228 -9.61 -18.62 7.83
CA VAL A 228 -10.42 -18.53 9.04
C VAL A 228 -9.56 -18.84 10.26
N ASP A 229 -8.76 -19.91 10.15
CA ASP A 229 -7.80 -20.37 11.14
C ASP A 229 -6.78 -21.23 10.39
N ASP A 230 -5.50 -20.85 10.40
CA ASP A 230 -4.46 -21.56 9.66
C ASP A 230 -3.87 -22.77 10.40
N GLU A 231 -4.25 -22.98 11.65
CA GLU A 231 -3.84 -24.14 12.45
C GLU A 231 -4.87 -25.28 12.34
N ASP A 232 -6.16 -24.94 12.47
CA ASP A 232 -7.22 -25.94 12.68
C ASP A 232 -8.20 -26.10 11.52
N SER A 233 -8.20 -25.19 10.53
CA SER A 233 -9.23 -25.15 9.48
C SER A 233 -8.65 -24.94 8.08
N ASN A 234 -9.32 -25.55 7.09
CA ASN A 234 -9.11 -25.25 5.67
C ASN A 234 -10.18 -24.27 5.12
N ALA A 235 -10.96 -23.65 6.00
CA ALA A 235 -11.90 -22.62 5.61
C ALA A 235 -11.20 -21.29 5.40
N VAL A 236 -11.70 -20.50 4.46
CA VAL A 236 -11.20 -19.16 4.14
C VAL A 236 -12.31 -18.14 4.12
N TRP A 237 -11.99 -16.93 4.52
CA TRP A 237 -12.77 -15.74 4.25
C TRP A 237 -12.46 -15.25 2.84
N LEU A 238 -13.51 -14.88 2.10
CA LEU A 238 -13.41 -14.22 0.81
C LEU A 238 -14.09 -12.86 0.88
N THR A 239 -13.42 -11.84 0.38
CA THR A 239 -14.02 -10.54 0.12
C THR A 239 -14.00 -10.27 -1.37
N ALA A 240 -15.11 -9.77 -1.92
CA ALA A 240 -15.19 -9.39 -3.33
C ALA A 240 -15.87 -8.02 -3.46
N THR A 241 -15.33 -7.17 -4.33
CA THR A 241 -15.83 -5.83 -4.56
C THR A 241 -15.42 -5.33 -5.94
N ASP A 242 -16.20 -4.39 -6.50
CA ASP A 242 -15.78 -3.53 -7.61
C ASP A 242 -16.28 -2.10 -7.40
N PHE A 243 -16.14 -1.24 -8.38
CA PHE A 243 -16.57 0.18 -8.27
C PHE A 243 -18.07 0.36 -8.06
N LEU A 244 -18.90 -0.62 -8.49
CA LEU A 244 -20.37 -0.54 -8.48
C LEU A 244 -21.00 -1.56 -7.54
N THR A 245 -20.24 -2.55 -7.08
CA THR A 245 -20.69 -3.64 -6.21
C THR A 245 -20.09 -3.49 -4.82
N PRO A 246 -20.92 -3.28 -3.77
CA PRO A 246 -20.45 -3.23 -2.39
C PRO A 246 -19.67 -4.47 -1.99
N THR A 247 -18.71 -4.31 -1.09
CA THR A 247 -17.90 -5.43 -0.59
C THR A 247 -18.80 -6.50 0.01
N THR A 248 -18.66 -7.71 -0.51
CA THR A 248 -19.33 -8.93 -0.04
C THR A 248 -18.34 -9.82 0.69
N LEU A 249 -18.71 -10.29 1.88
CA LEU A 249 -17.98 -11.26 2.67
C LEU A 249 -18.60 -12.63 2.49
N SER A 250 -17.78 -13.60 2.14
CA SER A 250 -18.16 -15.01 2.04
C SER A 250 -17.22 -15.88 2.87
N ILE A 251 -17.66 -17.08 3.22
CA ILE A 251 -16.84 -18.16 3.77
C ILE A 251 -16.81 -19.32 2.78
N ALA A 252 -15.70 -19.99 2.65
CA ALA A 252 -15.58 -21.17 1.81
C ALA A 252 -14.71 -22.23 2.48
N GLU A 253 -15.17 -23.46 2.48
CA GLU A 253 -14.33 -24.65 2.64
C GLU A 253 -13.60 -24.87 1.31
N LEU A 254 -12.28 -25.10 1.34
CA LEU A 254 -11.52 -25.35 0.11
C LEU A 254 -12.11 -26.56 -0.66
N GLY A 255 -12.35 -26.36 -1.97
CA GLY A 255 -12.99 -27.35 -2.84
C GLY A 255 -14.51 -27.28 -2.89
N LYS A 256 -15.16 -26.41 -2.12
CA LYS A 256 -16.61 -26.17 -2.16
C LYS A 256 -16.94 -24.76 -2.66
N GLN A 257 -18.19 -24.55 -3.04
CA GLN A 257 -18.69 -23.21 -3.40
C GLN A 257 -18.72 -22.31 -2.15
N PRO A 258 -18.37 -21.04 -2.28
CA PRO A 258 -18.48 -20.07 -1.18
C PRO A 258 -19.93 -19.79 -0.77
N ASP A 259 -20.15 -19.66 0.52
CA ASP A 259 -21.40 -19.19 1.10
C ASP A 259 -21.30 -17.68 1.42
N VAL A 260 -22.19 -16.87 0.83
CA VAL A 260 -22.27 -15.45 1.09
C VAL A 260 -22.84 -15.21 2.48
N LEU A 261 -22.10 -14.47 3.31
CA LEU A 261 -22.50 -14.16 4.68
C LEU A 261 -23.12 -12.76 4.81
N LYS A 262 -22.44 -11.76 4.25
CA LYS A 262 -22.85 -10.34 4.35
C LYS A 262 -22.37 -9.54 3.15
N SER A 263 -23.09 -8.46 2.87
CA SER A 263 -22.67 -7.40 1.96
C SER A 263 -22.78 -6.04 2.65
N ASN A 264 -21.87 -5.15 2.32
CA ASN A 264 -21.99 -3.76 2.77
C ASN A 264 -23.24 -3.11 2.15
N PRO A 265 -23.81 -2.07 2.78
CA PRO A 265 -24.93 -1.33 2.22
C PRO A 265 -24.64 -0.74 0.86
N VAL A 266 -25.64 -0.68 0.01
CA VAL A 266 -25.62 0.07 -1.24
C VAL A 266 -25.81 1.56 -0.93
N PHE A 267 -24.84 2.40 -1.25
CA PHE A 267 -24.89 3.83 -0.98
C PHE A 267 -25.29 4.69 -2.18
N PHE A 268 -25.24 4.15 -3.39
CA PHE A 268 -25.60 4.87 -4.61
C PHE A 268 -26.13 3.92 -5.69
N ASP A 269 -26.91 4.45 -6.63
CA ASP A 269 -27.41 3.69 -7.78
C ASP A 269 -26.32 3.54 -8.86
N GLY A 270 -25.65 2.39 -8.90
CA GLY A 270 -24.67 2.02 -9.91
C GLY A 270 -25.25 1.44 -11.20
N SER A 271 -26.57 1.22 -11.28
CA SER A 271 -27.21 0.50 -12.40
C SER A 271 -27.07 1.21 -13.75
N LYS A 272 -26.89 2.54 -13.74
CA LYS A 272 -26.70 3.39 -14.93
C LYS A 272 -25.25 3.49 -15.38
N SER A 273 -24.32 2.89 -14.66
CA SER A 273 -22.89 2.94 -14.95
C SER A 273 -22.37 1.62 -15.51
N VAL A 274 -21.22 1.68 -16.15
CA VAL A 274 -20.46 0.53 -16.67
C VAL A 274 -18.99 0.69 -16.28
N ILE A 275 -18.34 -0.46 -16.02
CA ILE A 275 -16.90 -0.55 -15.76
C ILE A 275 -16.22 -1.08 -17.00
N GLU A 276 -15.16 -0.40 -17.43
CA GLU A 276 -14.31 -0.79 -18.55
C GLU A 276 -12.85 -0.80 -18.10
N GLN A 277 -12.01 -1.55 -18.79
CA GLN A 277 -10.56 -1.49 -18.65
C GLN A 277 -9.94 -1.10 -19.99
N HIS A 278 -9.04 -0.13 -19.98
CA HIS A 278 -8.33 0.36 -21.14
C HIS A 278 -6.82 0.39 -20.89
N PHE A 279 -6.05 0.58 -21.96
CA PHE A 279 -4.60 0.69 -21.92
C PHE A 279 -4.19 1.95 -22.68
N ALA A 280 -3.56 2.90 -21.97
CA ALA A 280 -2.89 4.02 -22.58
C ALA A 280 -1.48 3.63 -23.02
N THR A 281 -0.92 4.34 -23.97
CA THR A 281 0.48 4.17 -24.38
C THR A 281 1.32 5.29 -23.80
N SER A 282 2.22 4.96 -22.89
CA SER A 282 3.15 5.93 -22.29
C SER A 282 4.19 6.42 -23.27
N LYS A 283 4.94 7.45 -22.90
CA LYS A 283 5.94 8.10 -23.75
C LYS A 283 7.03 7.14 -24.26
N ASP A 284 7.38 6.13 -23.49
CA ASP A 284 8.37 5.10 -23.86
C ASP A 284 7.76 3.86 -24.54
N GLY A 285 6.47 3.92 -24.89
CA GLY A 285 5.74 2.83 -25.54
C GLY A 285 5.09 1.82 -24.58
N THR A 286 5.33 1.94 -23.27
CA THR A 286 4.74 1.04 -22.27
C THR A 286 3.21 1.13 -22.29
N LYS A 287 2.54 -0.02 -22.27
CA LYS A 287 1.08 -0.11 -22.11
C LYS A 287 0.73 0.01 -20.65
N VAL A 288 -0.05 1.03 -20.31
CA VAL A 288 -0.43 1.38 -18.95
C VAL A 288 -1.93 1.15 -18.78
N PRO A 289 -2.35 0.18 -17.92
CA PRO A 289 -3.76 -0.08 -17.72
C PRO A 289 -4.41 1.01 -16.87
N TYR A 290 -5.71 1.19 -17.08
CA TYR A 290 -6.57 1.96 -16.19
C TYR A 290 -8.01 1.45 -16.26
N PHE A 291 -8.73 1.59 -15.17
CA PHE A 291 -10.16 1.33 -15.14
C PHE A 291 -10.95 2.62 -15.38
N LEU A 292 -12.07 2.48 -16.05
CA LEU A 292 -13.00 3.56 -16.37
C LEU A 292 -14.39 3.18 -15.87
N VAL A 293 -14.99 4.06 -15.06
CA VAL A 293 -16.38 3.96 -14.63
C VAL A 293 -17.13 5.14 -15.24
N ARG A 294 -18.10 4.87 -16.10
CA ARG A 294 -18.82 5.89 -16.84
C ARG A 294 -20.33 5.62 -16.92
N PRO A 295 -21.16 6.65 -17.17
CA PRO A 295 -22.55 6.43 -17.54
C PRO A 295 -22.68 5.56 -18.80
N LYS A 296 -23.64 4.64 -18.83
CA LYS A 296 -23.96 3.82 -20.02
C LYS A 296 -24.32 4.70 -21.22
N ALA A 297 -25.00 5.82 -20.97
CA ALA A 297 -25.45 6.77 -21.98
C ALA A 297 -24.46 7.93 -22.24
N LEU A 298 -23.15 7.71 -22.02
CA LEU A 298 -22.14 8.73 -22.28
C LEU A 298 -22.12 9.13 -23.77
N ALA A 299 -22.11 10.44 -24.04
CA ALA A 299 -22.19 10.98 -25.42
C ALA A 299 -20.88 10.90 -26.22
N PHE A 300 -19.72 10.70 -25.57
CA PHE A 300 -18.38 10.72 -26.20
C PHE A 300 -18.13 11.98 -27.05
N ASP A 301 -18.49 13.15 -26.53
CA ASP A 301 -18.31 14.47 -27.14
C ASP A 301 -17.21 15.32 -26.51
N GLY A 302 -16.50 14.75 -25.51
CA GLY A 302 -15.41 15.41 -24.81
C GLY A 302 -15.84 16.36 -23.69
N THR A 303 -17.12 16.34 -23.28
CA THR A 303 -17.65 17.29 -22.28
C THR A 303 -17.88 16.70 -20.89
N ALA A 304 -17.71 15.37 -20.70
CA ALA A 304 -18.02 14.74 -19.42
C ALA A 304 -17.04 15.17 -18.31
N PRO A 305 -17.54 15.66 -17.17
CA PRO A 305 -16.71 15.87 -15.98
C PRO A 305 -16.07 14.55 -15.57
N THR A 306 -14.74 14.50 -15.60
CA THR A 306 -13.97 13.27 -15.38
C THR A 306 -12.97 13.47 -14.25
N LEU A 307 -12.94 12.54 -13.30
CA LEU A 307 -11.97 12.47 -12.22
C LEU A 307 -11.00 11.33 -12.50
N LEU A 308 -9.73 11.66 -12.72
CA LEU A 308 -8.62 10.71 -12.82
C LEU A 308 -7.91 10.61 -11.46
N TYR A 309 -7.85 9.41 -10.91
CA TYR A 309 -7.19 9.11 -9.63
C TYR A 309 -6.00 8.19 -9.83
N GLY A 310 -4.92 8.38 -9.07
CA GLY A 310 -3.76 7.51 -9.09
C GLY A 310 -2.86 7.66 -7.86
N TYR A 311 -1.93 6.72 -7.73
CA TYR A 311 -0.96 6.68 -6.65
C TYR A 311 0.47 6.54 -7.17
N GLY A 312 0.83 5.40 -7.77
CA GLY A 312 2.08 5.17 -8.49
C GLY A 312 3.33 5.18 -7.63
N GLY A 313 3.35 4.42 -6.55
CA GLY A 313 4.52 4.27 -5.70
C GLY A 313 4.41 3.16 -4.68
N PHE A 314 5.52 2.83 -4.03
CA PHE A 314 5.60 1.86 -2.93
C PHE A 314 5.04 0.47 -3.26
N GLU A 315 5.02 0.09 -4.55
CA GLU A 315 4.45 -1.18 -5.02
C GLU A 315 2.97 -1.38 -4.62
N ILE A 316 2.24 -0.27 -4.36
CA ILE A 316 0.82 -0.35 -4.02
C ILE A 316 0.00 -0.48 -5.29
N SER A 317 -0.70 -1.59 -5.44
CA SER A 317 -1.62 -1.83 -6.56
C SER A 317 -2.92 -1.07 -6.34
N MET A 318 -3.33 -0.29 -7.34
CA MET A 318 -4.63 0.38 -7.37
C MET A 318 -5.64 -0.54 -8.01
N THR A 319 -6.54 -1.10 -7.21
CA THR A 319 -7.52 -2.10 -7.66
C THR A 319 -8.95 -1.59 -7.55
N PRO A 320 -9.91 -2.12 -8.34
CA PRO A 320 -11.32 -1.77 -8.23
C PRO A 320 -11.85 -1.91 -6.81
N GLY A 321 -12.59 -0.92 -6.32
CA GLY A 321 -13.20 -0.96 -5.00
C GLY A 321 -14.45 -0.09 -4.91
N TYR A 322 -15.40 -0.50 -4.08
CA TYR A 322 -16.64 0.24 -3.84
C TYR A 322 -16.38 1.43 -2.91
N SER A 323 -16.76 2.61 -3.37
CA SER A 323 -16.70 3.83 -2.58
C SER A 323 -18.04 4.55 -2.62
N GLY A 324 -18.75 4.59 -1.49
CA GLY A 324 -19.97 5.37 -1.34
C GLY A 324 -19.76 6.87 -1.59
N GLY A 325 -18.58 7.39 -1.22
CA GLY A 325 -18.20 8.80 -1.44
C GLY A 325 -18.07 9.14 -2.92
N ILE A 326 -17.32 8.32 -3.70
CA ILE A 326 -17.21 8.49 -5.16
C ILE A 326 -18.58 8.29 -5.82
N GLY A 327 -19.33 7.26 -5.41
CA GLY A 327 -20.65 6.98 -5.94
C GLY A 327 -21.61 8.15 -5.78
N LYS A 328 -21.77 8.64 -4.55
CA LYS A 328 -22.70 9.72 -4.18
C LYS A 328 -22.23 11.09 -4.65
N GLY A 329 -20.94 11.38 -4.44
CA GLY A 329 -20.37 12.69 -4.73
C GLY A 329 -20.05 12.93 -6.20
N TRP A 330 -19.87 11.86 -6.99
CA TRP A 330 -19.40 11.95 -8.36
C TRP A 330 -20.23 11.16 -9.40
N LEU A 331 -20.34 9.83 -9.24
CA LEU A 331 -20.97 8.96 -10.25
C LEU A 331 -22.47 9.21 -10.41
N GLU A 332 -23.23 9.38 -9.33
CA GLU A 332 -24.68 9.67 -9.40
C GLU A 332 -24.99 11.00 -10.09
N LYS A 333 -24.05 11.94 -10.10
CA LYS A 333 -24.17 13.20 -10.83
C LYS A 333 -23.89 13.08 -12.33
N GLY A 334 -23.52 11.88 -12.80
CA GLY A 334 -23.12 11.63 -14.18
C GLY A 334 -21.64 11.85 -14.46
N GLY A 335 -20.83 12.03 -13.44
CA GLY A 335 -19.36 12.14 -13.57
C GLY A 335 -18.73 10.81 -13.99
N VAL A 336 -17.61 10.90 -14.69
CA VAL A 336 -16.77 9.76 -15.08
C VAL A 336 -15.62 9.63 -14.08
N TYR A 337 -15.29 8.40 -13.68
CA TYR A 337 -14.17 8.11 -12.80
C TYR A 337 -13.16 7.19 -13.48
N ALA A 338 -11.89 7.55 -13.46
CA ALA A 338 -10.81 6.73 -13.97
C ALA A 338 -9.78 6.43 -12.88
N LEU A 339 -9.37 5.16 -12.75
CA LEU A 339 -8.36 4.70 -11.80
C LEU A 339 -7.12 4.25 -12.56
N ALA A 340 -6.01 4.98 -12.37
CA ALA A 340 -4.75 4.75 -13.05
C ALA A 340 -3.91 3.65 -12.41
N ASN A 341 -3.42 2.71 -13.21
CA ASN A 341 -2.53 1.61 -12.81
C ASN A 341 -1.09 1.87 -13.30
N ILE A 342 -0.52 3.00 -12.88
CA ILE A 342 0.76 3.51 -13.38
C ILE A 342 1.96 2.81 -12.72
N ARG A 343 3.11 2.85 -13.41
CA ARG A 343 4.40 2.37 -12.85
C ARG A 343 4.70 3.06 -11.53
N GLY A 344 5.44 2.35 -10.68
CA GLY A 344 5.63 2.68 -9.26
C GLY A 344 4.63 1.95 -8.35
N GLY A 345 3.46 1.55 -8.88
CA GLY A 345 2.54 0.62 -8.22
C GLY A 345 2.99 -0.84 -8.31
N GLY A 346 2.16 -1.74 -7.78
CA GLY A 346 2.44 -3.18 -7.71
C GLY A 346 1.63 -4.04 -8.71
N GLU A 347 0.89 -3.43 -9.63
CA GLU A 347 -0.08 -4.12 -10.48
C GLU A 347 0.54 -5.24 -11.31
N TYR A 348 1.81 -5.08 -11.70
CA TYR A 348 2.62 -6.12 -12.38
C TYR A 348 3.84 -6.54 -11.53
N GLY A 349 3.73 -6.44 -10.21
CA GLY A 349 4.74 -6.86 -9.24
C GLY A 349 5.96 -5.94 -9.16
N PRO A 350 7.10 -6.47 -8.63
CA PRO A 350 8.30 -5.67 -8.38
C PRO A 350 8.84 -4.94 -9.60
N ARG A 351 8.76 -5.54 -10.79
CA ARG A 351 9.25 -4.91 -12.03
C ARG A 351 8.49 -3.61 -12.37
N TRP A 352 7.17 -3.58 -12.10
CA TRP A 352 6.32 -2.41 -12.33
C TRP A 352 6.67 -1.28 -11.37
N HIS A 353 6.90 -1.64 -10.13
CA HIS A 353 7.36 -0.73 -9.10
C HIS A 353 8.77 -0.20 -9.39
N GLN A 354 9.74 -1.08 -9.60
CA GLN A 354 11.15 -0.72 -9.80
C GLN A 354 11.38 0.11 -11.07
N ALA A 355 10.51 -0.04 -12.07
CA ALA A 355 10.57 0.76 -13.30
C ALA A 355 10.41 2.28 -13.06
N ALA A 356 9.87 2.71 -11.93
CA ALA A 356 9.66 4.10 -11.57
C ALA A 356 10.30 4.50 -10.23
N LEU A 357 11.40 3.86 -9.83
CA LEU A 357 12.15 4.23 -8.64
C LEU A 357 13.16 5.34 -8.92
N LYS A 358 13.37 6.22 -7.94
CA LYS A 358 14.48 7.20 -7.90
C LYS A 358 14.59 8.00 -9.21
N ALA A 359 15.71 7.89 -9.91
CA ALA A 359 15.96 8.59 -11.17
C ALA A 359 14.92 8.29 -12.27
N ASN A 360 14.24 7.15 -12.20
CA ASN A 360 13.18 6.75 -13.12
C ASN A 360 11.78 7.22 -12.72
N ARG A 361 11.63 8.00 -11.66
CA ARG A 361 10.36 8.44 -11.11
C ARG A 361 9.46 9.16 -12.12
N HIS A 362 10.05 9.86 -13.06
CA HIS A 362 9.34 10.55 -14.15
C HIS A 362 8.43 9.62 -14.96
N LYS A 363 8.73 8.32 -15.06
CA LYS A 363 7.91 7.34 -15.78
C LYS A 363 6.51 7.19 -15.20
N ALA A 364 6.35 7.27 -13.86
CA ALA A 364 5.03 7.28 -13.23
C ALA A 364 4.20 8.50 -13.68
N TYR A 365 4.81 9.66 -13.81
CA TYR A 365 4.16 10.89 -14.24
C TYR A 365 3.83 10.90 -15.73
N GLU A 366 4.72 10.36 -16.55
CA GLU A 366 4.49 10.14 -17.99
C GLU A 366 3.34 9.17 -18.24
N ASP A 367 3.24 8.09 -17.45
CA ASP A 367 2.13 7.14 -17.50
C ASP A 367 0.79 7.80 -17.19
N PHE A 368 0.76 8.60 -16.11
CA PHE A 368 -0.47 9.29 -15.69
C PHE A 368 -0.92 10.33 -16.72
N ALA A 369 0.02 11.09 -17.27
CA ALA A 369 -0.23 12.03 -18.34
C ALA A 369 -0.74 11.34 -19.61
N ALA A 370 -0.20 10.15 -19.95
CA ALA A 370 -0.66 9.37 -21.10
C ALA A 370 -2.12 8.88 -20.92
N ILE A 371 -2.53 8.51 -19.70
CA ILE A 371 -3.94 8.17 -19.42
C ILE A 371 -4.83 9.39 -19.63
N ALA A 372 -4.41 10.57 -19.18
CA ALA A 372 -5.14 11.82 -19.43
C ALA A 372 -5.34 12.06 -20.94
N ASP A 373 -4.28 11.88 -21.73
CA ASP A 373 -4.35 12.03 -23.20
C ASP A 373 -5.26 10.97 -23.84
N ASP A 374 -5.25 9.72 -23.37
CA ASP A 374 -6.11 8.64 -23.88
C ASP A 374 -7.59 8.92 -23.58
N LEU A 375 -7.93 9.45 -22.42
CA LEU A 375 -9.29 9.86 -22.05
C LEU A 375 -9.81 10.97 -22.99
N VAL A 376 -8.96 11.92 -23.35
CA VAL A 376 -9.27 13.00 -24.30
C VAL A 376 -9.39 12.45 -25.72
N ALA A 377 -8.47 11.60 -26.16
CA ALA A 377 -8.49 10.98 -27.48
C ALA A 377 -9.74 10.12 -27.71
N ARG A 378 -10.26 9.47 -26.66
CA ARG A 378 -11.53 8.71 -26.67
C ARG A 378 -12.77 9.61 -26.64
N LYS A 379 -12.60 10.92 -26.59
CA LYS A 379 -13.70 11.90 -26.48
C LYS A 379 -14.58 11.69 -25.25
N ILE A 380 -14.02 11.16 -24.18
CA ILE A 380 -14.72 11.05 -22.89
C ILE A 380 -14.77 12.43 -22.25
N THR A 381 -13.66 13.14 -22.28
CA THR A 381 -13.46 14.44 -21.64
C THR A 381 -12.52 15.32 -22.45
N SER A 382 -12.25 16.52 -21.95
CA SER A 382 -11.21 17.43 -22.45
C SER A 382 -10.46 18.04 -21.28
N PRO A 383 -9.31 18.70 -21.48
CA PRO A 383 -8.57 19.32 -20.39
C PRO A 383 -9.40 20.22 -19.47
N LYS A 384 -10.38 20.94 -20.05
CA LYS A 384 -11.33 21.78 -19.29
C LYS A 384 -12.20 20.96 -18.32
N HIS A 385 -12.57 19.76 -18.68
CA HIS A 385 -13.50 18.90 -17.94
C HIS A 385 -12.80 17.73 -17.22
N LEU A 386 -11.45 17.64 -17.32
CA LEU A 386 -10.64 16.62 -16.65
C LEU A 386 -10.02 17.18 -15.37
N GLY A 387 -10.37 16.59 -14.25
CA GLY A 387 -9.74 16.85 -12.97
C GLY A 387 -8.99 15.64 -12.45
N THR A 388 -8.13 15.88 -11.49
CA THR A 388 -7.34 14.81 -10.87
C THR A 388 -7.20 15.00 -9.39
N MET A 389 -7.03 13.89 -8.65
CA MET A 389 -6.89 13.84 -7.21
C MET A 389 -5.95 12.72 -6.79
N GLY A 390 -5.19 12.95 -5.73
CA GLY A 390 -4.32 11.94 -5.12
C GLY A 390 -3.79 12.38 -3.76
N GLY A 391 -3.49 11.39 -2.91
CA GLY A 391 -3.02 11.63 -1.54
C GLY A 391 -1.65 11.03 -1.27
N SER A 392 -0.89 11.61 -0.33
CA SER A 392 0.42 11.14 0.09
C SER A 392 1.42 11.10 -1.08
N ASN A 393 1.94 9.94 -1.45
CA ASN A 393 2.67 9.75 -2.70
C ASN A 393 1.83 10.13 -3.94
N GLY A 394 0.52 9.88 -3.91
CA GLY A 394 -0.43 10.40 -4.90
C GLY A 394 -0.53 11.93 -4.86
N GLY A 395 -0.30 12.56 -3.72
CA GLY A 395 -0.16 14.03 -3.60
C GLY A 395 1.11 14.54 -4.28
N LEU A 396 2.22 13.81 -4.21
CA LEU A 396 3.42 14.09 -4.99
C LEU A 396 3.14 13.94 -6.50
N LEU A 397 2.40 12.91 -6.90
CA LEU A 397 1.92 12.75 -8.28
C LEU A 397 1.11 13.99 -8.72
N MET A 398 0.16 14.45 -7.89
CA MET A 398 -0.64 15.65 -8.18
C MET A 398 0.20 16.91 -8.29
N GLY A 399 1.19 17.10 -7.40
CA GLY A 399 2.15 18.20 -7.48
C GLY A 399 2.96 18.19 -8.78
N ASN A 400 3.32 17.00 -9.27
CA ASN A 400 4.02 16.86 -10.55
C ASN A 400 3.08 17.05 -11.75
N MET A 401 1.82 16.65 -11.67
CA MET A 401 0.82 17.00 -12.68
C MET A 401 0.63 18.52 -12.73
N LEU A 402 0.50 19.17 -11.58
CA LEU A 402 0.37 20.61 -11.47
C LEU A 402 1.56 21.36 -12.10
N THR A 403 2.79 20.94 -11.83
CA THR A 403 3.99 21.70 -12.24
C THR A 403 4.53 21.32 -13.61
N GLN A 404 4.33 20.07 -14.06
CA GLN A 404 4.89 19.55 -15.31
C GLN A 404 3.84 19.40 -16.43
N TYR A 405 2.57 19.19 -16.11
CA TYR A 405 1.48 18.95 -17.08
C TYR A 405 0.22 19.79 -16.79
N PRO A 406 0.33 21.08 -16.40
CA PRO A 406 -0.81 21.89 -15.98
C PRO A 406 -1.88 22.03 -17.07
N GLU A 407 -1.48 21.98 -18.34
CA GLU A 407 -2.37 22.14 -19.49
C GLU A 407 -3.35 20.98 -19.71
N LYS A 408 -3.12 19.84 -19.04
CA LYS A 408 -3.96 18.64 -19.20
C LYS A 408 -5.19 18.63 -18.30
N PHE A 409 -5.24 19.52 -17.30
CA PHE A 409 -6.24 19.46 -16.23
C PHE A 409 -6.95 20.79 -16.03
N GLY A 410 -8.28 20.74 -15.79
CA GLY A 410 -9.10 21.90 -15.41
C GLY A 410 -9.09 22.15 -13.89
N ALA A 411 -8.84 21.14 -13.07
CA ALA A 411 -8.73 21.26 -11.61
C ALA A 411 -7.88 20.13 -11.01
N ILE A 412 -7.19 20.42 -9.92
CA ILE A 412 -6.33 19.44 -9.20
C ILE A 412 -6.61 19.50 -7.70
N VAL A 413 -6.81 18.34 -7.07
CA VAL A 413 -6.89 18.18 -5.61
C VAL A 413 -5.65 17.44 -5.11
N VAL A 414 -4.92 18.06 -4.21
CA VAL A 414 -3.62 17.60 -3.68
C VAL A 414 -3.78 17.33 -2.20
N GLN A 415 -3.76 16.04 -1.81
CA GLN A 415 -4.10 15.63 -0.44
C GLN A 415 -2.88 15.11 0.31
N VAL A 416 -2.71 15.54 1.58
CA VAL A 416 -1.62 15.14 2.50
C VAL A 416 -0.27 14.91 1.78
N PRO A 417 0.20 15.88 0.95
CA PRO A 417 1.18 15.64 -0.10
C PRO A 417 2.63 15.76 0.37
N LEU A 418 3.55 15.05 -0.34
CA LEU A 418 4.95 15.45 -0.41
C LEU A 418 5.11 16.44 -1.56
N LEU A 419 5.74 17.60 -1.32
CA LEU A 419 5.94 18.63 -2.35
C LEU A 419 7.34 19.25 -2.32
N ASP A 420 7.97 19.37 -1.15
CA ASP A 420 9.35 19.83 -0.99
C ASP A 420 10.29 18.63 -0.81
N MET A 421 10.72 18.07 -1.93
CA MET A 421 11.54 16.87 -1.93
C MET A 421 13.00 17.12 -1.51
N LYS A 422 13.43 18.39 -1.39
CA LYS A 422 14.74 18.72 -0.80
C LYS A 422 14.79 18.45 0.70
N ARG A 423 13.64 18.59 1.38
CA ARG A 423 13.55 18.51 2.85
C ARG A 423 12.83 17.28 3.37
N TYR A 424 12.22 16.48 2.48
CA TYR A 424 11.33 15.41 2.89
C TYR A 424 11.98 14.41 3.85
N SER A 425 13.25 14.06 3.63
CA SER A 425 14.00 13.07 4.44
C SER A 425 14.24 13.51 5.89
N HIS A 426 14.14 14.82 6.18
CA HIS A 426 14.29 15.40 7.51
C HIS A 426 12.95 15.72 8.19
N LEU A 427 11.83 15.40 7.57
CA LEU A 427 10.50 15.73 8.06
C LEU A 427 9.74 14.45 8.43
N LEU A 428 9.48 14.27 9.75
CA LEU A 428 8.74 13.13 10.30
C LEU A 428 9.28 11.77 9.81
N ALA A 429 8.44 10.95 9.17
CA ALA A 429 8.84 9.63 8.68
C ALA A 429 9.62 9.64 7.36
N GLY A 430 9.94 10.81 6.81
CA GLY A 430 10.53 10.97 5.47
C GLY A 430 11.79 10.18 5.21
N ALA A 431 12.68 10.02 6.20
CA ALA A 431 13.91 9.23 6.05
C ALA A 431 13.62 7.78 5.64
N SER A 432 12.47 7.21 6.01
CA SER A 432 12.09 5.84 5.65
C SER A 432 11.78 5.66 4.15
N TRP A 433 11.62 6.75 3.37
CA TRP A 433 11.23 6.71 1.95
C TRP A 433 12.39 6.90 0.98
N MET A 434 13.63 6.94 1.47
CA MET A 434 14.82 7.12 0.60
C MET A 434 15.03 5.95 -0.36
N ALA A 435 14.54 4.75 -0.03
CA ALA A 435 14.54 3.62 -0.96
C ALA A 435 13.66 3.88 -2.21
N GLU A 436 12.58 4.66 -2.05
CA GLU A 436 11.66 5.03 -3.13
C GLU A 436 12.15 6.23 -3.93
N TYR A 437 12.58 7.31 -3.25
CA TYR A 437 12.84 8.61 -3.87
C TYR A 437 14.31 8.97 -4.03
N GLY A 438 15.22 8.33 -3.29
CA GLY A 438 16.62 8.72 -3.17
C GLY A 438 16.88 9.65 -1.98
N ASP A 439 18.15 9.92 -1.71
CA ASP A 439 18.60 10.79 -0.61
C ASP A 439 18.90 12.22 -1.14
N PRO A 440 18.10 13.24 -0.77
CA PRO A 440 18.28 14.62 -1.27
C PRO A 440 19.55 15.30 -0.76
N ASP A 441 20.24 14.75 0.23
CA ASP A 441 21.48 15.30 0.76
C ASP A 441 22.72 14.77 0.05
N THR A 442 22.52 13.85 -0.90
CA THR A 442 23.57 13.28 -1.75
C THR A 442 23.47 13.82 -3.19
N SER A 443 24.26 13.23 -4.09
CA SER A 443 24.16 13.48 -5.54
C SER A 443 22.80 13.13 -6.13
N ASP A 444 21.95 12.37 -5.42
CA ASP A 444 20.58 12.02 -5.81
C ASP A 444 19.69 13.28 -5.99
N TRP A 445 20.05 14.39 -5.34
CA TRP A 445 19.35 15.66 -5.57
C TRP A 445 19.33 16.06 -7.05
N SER A 446 20.31 15.65 -7.81
CA SER A 446 20.40 15.92 -9.26
C SER A 446 19.16 15.43 -10.03
N PHE A 447 18.59 14.26 -9.65
CA PHE A 447 17.35 13.75 -10.23
C PHE A 447 16.12 14.06 -9.39
N ILE A 448 16.21 14.10 -8.05
CA ILE A 448 15.07 14.38 -7.16
C ILE A 448 14.47 15.76 -7.45
N ARG A 449 15.32 16.78 -7.71
CA ARG A 449 14.84 18.13 -8.07
C ARG A 449 13.91 18.13 -9.29
N GLY A 450 14.06 17.17 -10.19
CA GLY A 450 13.24 17.02 -11.40
C GLY A 450 11.80 16.56 -11.13
N PHE A 451 11.50 16.11 -9.90
CA PHE A 451 10.16 15.77 -9.46
C PHE A 451 9.79 16.38 -8.10
N SER A 452 10.42 17.48 -7.72
CA SER A 452 10.11 18.25 -6.52
C SER A 452 9.18 19.42 -6.86
N PRO A 453 7.87 19.33 -6.68
CA PRO A 453 6.90 20.33 -7.13
C PRO A 453 7.20 21.74 -6.59
N TYR A 454 7.63 21.84 -5.33
CA TYR A 454 7.99 23.12 -4.72
C TYR A 454 9.12 23.83 -5.47
N HIS A 455 10.10 23.07 -6.02
CA HIS A 455 11.24 23.60 -6.76
C HIS A 455 10.96 23.72 -8.27
N LEU A 456 9.93 23.04 -8.78
CA LEU A 456 9.49 23.10 -10.17
C LEU A 456 8.46 24.21 -10.42
N PHE A 457 7.89 24.80 -9.37
CA PHE A 457 6.92 25.88 -9.50
C PHE A 457 7.51 27.08 -10.22
N ASP A 458 6.78 27.60 -11.19
CA ASP A 458 7.14 28.80 -11.95
C ASP A 458 5.97 29.81 -11.89
N ALA A 459 6.19 30.94 -11.23
CA ALA A 459 5.18 31.98 -11.06
C ALA A 459 4.64 32.54 -12.40
N LYS A 460 5.39 32.39 -13.52
CA LYS A 460 4.98 32.86 -14.85
C LYS A 460 4.04 31.90 -15.56
N LYS A 461 3.99 30.61 -15.17
CA LYS A 461 3.11 29.63 -15.78
C LYS A 461 1.66 29.81 -15.36
N HIS A 462 0.75 29.38 -16.25
CA HIS A 462 -0.65 29.19 -15.91
C HIS A 462 -0.84 27.84 -15.22
N TYR A 463 -1.67 27.81 -14.18
CA TYR A 463 -2.02 26.59 -13.45
C TYR A 463 -3.53 26.46 -13.33
N PRO A 464 -4.07 25.22 -13.37
CA PRO A 464 -5.49 24.99 -13.10
C PRO A 464 -5.84 25.35 -11.65
N ALA A 465 -7.13 25.57 -11.38
CA ALA A 465 -7.62 25.73 -10.02
C ALA A 465 -7.16 24.55 -9.15
N THR A 466 -6.59 24.83 -7.98
CA THR A 466 -5.96 23.81 -7.14
C THR A 466 -6.49 23.89 -5.70
N LEU A 467 -6.86 22.72 -5.15
CA LEU A 467 -7.22 22.57 -3.74
C LEU A 467 -6.17 21.71 -3.03
N PHE A 468 -5.54 22.26 -2.00
CA PHE A 468 -4.70 21.51 -1.07
C PHE A 468 -5.51 21.11 0.16
N THR A 469 -5.41 19.83 0.57
CA THR A 469 -5.95 19.38 1.85
C THR A 469 -4.88 18.64 2.65
N THR A 470 -4.80 18.90 3.95
CA THR A 470 -3.85 18.25 4.87
C THR A 470 -4.38 18.18 6.30
N SER A 471 -3.60 17.63 7.21
CA SER A 471 -3.91 17.52 8.63
C SER A 471 -2.78 18.03 9.50
N THR A 472 -3.13 18.77 10.56
CA THR A 472 -2.14 19.29 11.52
C THR A 472 -1.41 18.19 12.27
N LYS A 473 -2.11 17.09 12.59
CA LYS A 473 -1.57 15.95 13.34
C LYS A 473 -1.06 14.83 12.44
N ASP A 474 -0.81 15.11 11.17
CA ASP A 474 -0.15 14.14 10.29
C ASP A 474 1.23 13.79 10.88
N ASP A 475 1.39 12.53 11.30
CA ASP A 475 2.60 11.99 11.94
C ASP A 475 3.54 11.31 10.95
N ARG A 476 3.19 11.32 9.66
CA ARG A 476 3.89 10.65 8.57
C ARG A 476 4.46 11.64 7.56
N VAL A 477 3.58 12.39 6.91
CA VAL A 477 3.95 13.45 5.94
C VAL A 477 3.70 14.81 6.58
N HIS A 478 4.76 15.58 6.82
CA HIS A 478 4.66 16.85 7.53
C HIS A 478 3.76 17.84 6.78
N PRO A 479 2.77 18.49 7.43
CA PRO A 479 1.85 19.44 6.78
C PRO A 479 2.54 20.67 6.16
N ALA A 480 3.80 20.95 6.53
CA ALA A 480 4.62 21.99 5.91
C ALA A 480 4.75 21.86 4.39
N HIS A 481 4.69 20.66 3.83
CA HIS A 481 4.70 20.47 2.37
C HIS A 481 3.54 21.22 1.71
N ALA A 482 2.30 20.98 2.18
CA ALA A 482 1.11 21.65 1.66
C ALA A 482 1.10 23.15 1.98
N ARG A 483 1.41 23.54 3.22
CA ARG A 483 1.44 24.93 3.67
C ARG A 483 2.38 25.79 2.82
N LYS A 484 3.60 25.30 2.58
CA LYS A 484 4.63 26.02 1.80
C LYS A 484 4.22 26.20 0.34
N MET A 485 3.71 25.13 -0.29
CA MET A 485 3.32 25.21 -1.69
C MET A 485 2.11 26.12 -1.89
N MET A 486 1.12 26.03 -0.99
CA MET A 486 -0.04 26.92 -0.99
C MET A 486 0.39 28.39 -0.89
N ALA A 487 1.23 28.72 0.10
CA ALA A 487 1.72 30.10 0.29
C ALA A 487 2.51 30.61 -0.93
N LEU A 488 3.31 29.74 -1.56
CA LEU A 488 4.07 30.08 -2.77
C LEU A 488 3.13 30.39 -3.95
N MET A 489 2.09 29.59 -4.16
CA MET A 489 1.11 29.78 -5.21
C MET A 489 0.22 31.01 -4.97
N GLU A 490 -0.22 31.23 -3.72
CA GLU A 490 -1.01 32.40 -3.33
C GLU A 490 -0.23 33.70 -3.56
N ALA A 491 1.04 33.76 -3.13
CA ALA A 491 1.92 34.92 -3.34
C ALA A 491 2.14 35.22 -4.83
N ALA A 492 2.03 34.21 -5.70
CA ALA A 492 2.09 34.36 -7.15
C ALA A 492 0.72 34.63 -7.81
N GLY A 493 -0.34 34.86 -7.03
CA GLY A 493 -1.68 35.19 -7.51
C GLY A 493 -2.39 34.03 -8.23
N LYS A 494 -2.05 32.77 -7.91
CA LYS A 494 -2.71 31.61 -8.53
C LYS A 494 -4.04 31.29 -7.85
N ASP A 495 -4.97 30.64 -8.59
CA ASP A 495 -6.24 30.15 -8.03
C ASP A 495 -5.98 28.90 -7.19
N VAL A 496 -5.73 29.13 -5.90
CA VAL A 496 -5.42 28.10 -4.93
C VAL A 496 -6.32 28.20 -3.71
N ARG A 497 -6.76 27.04 -3.24
CA ARG A 497 -7.56 26.89 -2.00
C ARG A 497 -6.86 25.92 -1.07
N TYR A 498 -7.13 26.08 0.22
CA TYR A 498 -6.46 25.31 1.25
C TYR A 498 -7.41 24.92 2.37
N TYR A 499 -7.38 23.68 2.78
CA TYR A 499 -8.08 23.19 3.97
C TYR A 499 -7.16 22.31 4.82
N GLU A 500 -7.07 22.60 6.10
CA GLU A 500 -6.30 21.81 7.07
C GLU A 500 -7.19 21.33 8.20
N ASN A 501 -7.30 20.00 8.36
CA ASN A 501 -7.99 19.38 9.48
C ASN A 501 -7.06 19.40 10.70
N ILE A 502 -7.49 20.01 11.80
CA ILE A 502 -6.65 20.17 13.00
C ILE A 502 -6.56 18.92 13.89
N GLU A 503 -7.42 17.93 13.68
CA GLU A 503 -7.52 16.74 14.52
C GLU A 503 -7.03 15.45 13.82
N GLY A 504 -7.10 15.41 12.50
CA GLY A 504 -6.76 14.22 11.72
C GLY A 504 -5.26 13.93 11.65
N GLY A 505 -4.91 12.65 11.60
CA GLY A 505 -3.56 12.18 11.25
C GLY A 505 -3.34 12.09 9.75
N HIS A 506 -2.48 11.17 9.28
CA HIS A 506 -2.16 11.01 7.85
C HIS A 506 -3.37 10.62 6.96
N GLY A 507 -4.40 10.03 7.52
CA GLY A 507 -5.67 9.79 6.81
C GLY A 507 -6.48 11.06 6.50
N GLY A 508 -6.03 12.23 6.93
CA GLY A 508 -6.67 13.53 6.70
C GLY A 508 -7.82 13.84 7.67
N ALA A 509 -8.37 12.86 8.36
CA ALA A 509 -9.54 13.00 9.24
C ALA A 509 -9.42 12.14 10.49
N ALA A 510 -10.01 12.58 11.60
CA ALA A 510 -10.01 11.85 12.88
C ALA A 510 -11.23 10.91 13.04
N ASN A 511 -12.29 11.10 12.25
CA ASN A 511 -13.51 10.30 12.29
C ASN A 511 -14.27 10.35 10.96
N ASN A 512 -15.33 9.55 10.86
CA ASN A 512 -16.12 9.42 9.62
C ASN A 512 -16.79 10.74 9.19
N ALA A 513 -17.25 11.56 10.13
CA ALA A 513 -17.88 12.85 9.80
C ALA A 513 -16.87 13.81 9.15
N GLN A 514 -15.64 13.86 9.67
CA GLN A 514 -14.55 14.65 9.10
C GLN A 514 -14.12 14.08 7.74
N SER A 515 -14.04 12.74 7.59
CA SER A 515 -13.77 12.10 6.30
C SER A 515 -14.83 12.45 5.26
N ALA A 516 -16.10 12.41 5.64
CA ALA A 516 -17.21 12.80 4.77
C ALA A 516 -17.13 14.27 4.35
N HIS A 517 -16.79 15.17 5.29
CA HIS A 517 -16.60 16.60 5.00
C HIS A 517 -15.47 16.83 4.00
N MET A 518 -14.30 16.21 4.21
CA MET A 518 -13.14 16.36 3.34
C MET A 518 -13.41 15.82 1.92
N ASN A 519 -14.08 14.67 1.83
CA ASN A 519 -14.50 14.12 0.54
C ASN A 519 -15.52 15.03 -0.17
N ALA A 520 -16.52 15.52 0.55
CA ALA A 520 -17.50 16.45 0.02
C ALA A 520 -16.85 17.74 -0.49
N LEU A 521 -15.87 18.28 0.24
CA LEU A 521 -15.10 19.46 -0.15
C LEU A 521 -14.36 19.21 -1.47
N ALA A 522 -13.65 18.08 -1.60
CA ALA A 522 -12.90 17.73 -2.79
C ALA A 522 -13.82 17.54 -4.02
N TYR A 523 -14.88 16.74 -3.88
CA TYR A 523 -15.82 16.49 -5.00
C TYR A 523 -16.61 17.73 -5.40
N THR A 524 -17.01 18.57 -4.43
CA THR A 524 -17.71 19.84 -4.73
C THR A 524 -16.79 20.80 -5.48
N PHE A 525 -15.55 20.94 -5.03
CA PHE A 525 -14.55 21.76 -5.73
C PHE A 525 -14.36 21.28 -7.18
N LEU A 526 -14.09 19.98 -7.37
CA LEU A 526 -13.90 19.42 -8.71
C LEU A 526 -15.14 19.62 -9.58
N TRP A 527 -16.34 19.35 -9.05
CA TRP A 527 -17.58 19.51 -9.80
C TRP A 527 -17.81 20.95 -10.24
N GLN A 528 -17.59 21.92 -9.35
CA GLN A 528 -17.71 23.34 -9.66
C GLN A 528 -16.75 23.82 -10.75
N GLN A 529 -15.58 23.21 -10.86
CA GLN A 529 -14.60 23.56 -11.88
C GLN A 529 -14.84 22.86 -13.21
N LEU A 530 -15.27 21.62 -13.20
CA LEU A 530 -15.25 20.72 -14.37
C LEU A 530 -16.62 20.58 -15.06
N ALA A 531 -17.73 20.83 -14.38
CA ALA A 531 -19.08 20.67 -14.91
C ALA A 531 -19.67 21.97 -15.54
N LYS A 532 -18.79 22.90 -15.95
CA LYS A 532 -19.18 24.20 -16.55
C LYS A 532 -19.35 24.12 -18.05
#